data_762b4331856e478d3e8937867fbdd7d3
#
_entry.id   762b4331856e478d3e8937867fbdd7d3
#
_cell.length_a   1.000
_cell.length_b   1.000
_cell.length_c   1.000
_cell.angle_alpha   90.00
_cell.angle_beta   90.00
_cell.angle_gamma   90.00
#
_symmetry.space_group_name_H-M   'P 1'
#
loop_
_entity.id
_entity.type
_entity.pdbx_description
1 polymer ?
#
loop_
_entity_poly.entity_id
_entity_poly.type
_entity_poly.pdbx_seq_one_letter_code
_entity_poly.pdbx_strand_id
1 'polypeptide(L)'
;EICACLVGSEMCIRDSDYQNGNDVVVVLSAMGKYTDELIVKAKEINPNPSKREMDMLFTIGEQMSVSLMAMAMDALGVRAISLNAFQVAMHTTSNYSNARLKKIDTERIRRELDDRKIVIVTGFQGINKYNDYTTLGRGGSDTTAVALAAALHADACEIYTDVDGVYTADPRLVPTARKLNAITYDEMLDLATLGAGVLHNRSVEMAKKYGVPLVVRSSLNESEGTVVKEVVKKMERMLISGVALDKDADRISVIGIKDAPGSAFKLFNTLAKKNINVDIIIQSVGREGTKDISFTVAHDNLKEAIELLEEYQEVLGFERVDYNCEVAKLSIVGAGMMSNPGVAAKMFECLY
;
A
#
# COMPACT_ATOMS: atom_id res chain seq x y z
N GLU A 1 -20.88 -7.38 1.41
CA GLU A 1 -19.87 -6.35 1.03
C GLU A 1 -18.82 -6.19 2.13
N ILE A 2 -17.58 -5.92 1.75
CA ILE A 2 -16.51 -5.66 2.70
C ILE A 2 -16.07 -4.21 2.52
N CYS A 3 -16.13 -3.45 3.60
CA CYS A 3 -15.78 -2.05 3.64
C CYS A 3 -14.50 -1.86 4.46
N ALA A 4 -13.46 -1.24 3.88
CA ALA A 4 -12.29 -0.77 4.60
C ALA A 4 -12.39 0.74 4.79
N CYS A 5 -12.63 1.19 6.00
CA CYS A 5 -12.64 2.62 6.32
C CYS A 5 -11.26 3.06 6.83
N LEU A 6 -10.63 3.97 6.09
CA LEU A 6 -9.57 4.82 6.60
C LEU A 6 -10.22 6.01 7.31
N VAL A 7 -10.09 5.99 8.60
CA VAL A 7 -10.19 7.06 9.59
C VAL A 7 -10.71 8.41 9.14
N GLY A 8 -11.88 8.65 9.49
CA GLY A 8 -12.46 9.97 9.64
C GLY A 8 -13.79 9.78 10.29
N SER A 9 -13.98 10.32 11.39
CA SER A 9 -15.10 10.49 12.28
C SER A 9 -16.55 10.30 11.75
N GLU A 10 -16.79 9.79 10.56
CA GLU A 10 -18.15 9.60 10.04
C GLU A 10 -18.36 8.19 9.50
N MET A 11 -19.32 7.56 10.11
CA MET A 11 -19.77 6.21 9.92
C MET A 11 -20.48 6.07 8.56
N CYS A 12 -19.69 5.80 7.50
CA CYS A 12 -20.24 5.48 6.17
C CYS A 12 -20.59 3.98 6.04
N ILE A 13 -21.15 3.39 7.09
CA ILE A 13 -21.91 2.17 6.88
C ILE A 13 -23.24 2.63 6.28
N ARG A 14 -23.41 2.38 5.00
CA ARG A 14 -24.73 2.55 4.40
C ARG A 14 -25.66 1.60 5.14
N ASP A 15 -26.48 2.14 6.04
CA ASP A 15 -27.62 1.44 6.63
C ASP A 15 -28.39 0.65 5.56
N SER A 16 -28.36 1.13 4.31
CA SER A 16 -29.00 0.50 3.17
C SER A 16 -28.50 -0.91 2.88
N ASP A 17 -27.21 -1.19 2.95
CA ASP A 17 -26.69 -2.51 2.51
C ASP A 17 -27.03 -3.61 3.51
N TYR A 18 -26.88 -3.36 4.80
CA TYR A 18 -27.32 -4.30 5.83
C TYR A 18 -28.85 -4.41 5.89
N GLN A 19 -29.58 -3.29 5.78
CA GLN A 19 -31.04 -3.27 5.75
C GLN A 19 -31.59 -3.97 4.50
N ASN A 20 -30.88 -3.95 3.38
CA ASN A 20 -31.21 -4.69 2.16
C ASN A 20 -30.92 -6.20 2.25
N GLY A 21 -30.47 -6.68 3.40
CA GLY A 21 -30.27 -8.10 3.65
C GLY A 21 -28.86 -8.63 3.31
N ASN A 22 -27.91 -7.76 2.94
CA ASN A 22 -26.54 -8.16 2.67
C ASN A 22 -25.78 -8.51 3.96
N ASP A 23 -24.80 -9.39 3.83
CA ASP A 23 -23.80 -9.64 4.87
C ASP A 23 -22.70 -8.60 4.77
N VAL A 24 -22.40 -7.92 5.88
CA VAL A 24 -21.46 -6.80 5.91
C VAL A 24 -20.29 -7.10 6.85
N VAL A 25 -19.08 -6.99 6.30
CA VAL A 25 -17.83 -7.04 7.07
C VAL A 25 -17.11 -5.70 6.93
N VAL A 26 -16.78 -5.08 8.05
CA VAL A 26 -16.11 -3.78 8.10
C VAL A 26 -14.67 -3.98 8.59
N VAL A 27 -13.71 -3.40 7.91
CA VAL A 27 -12.29 -3.39 8.34
C VAL A 27 -11.91 -1.98 8.71
N LEU A 28 -11.41 -1.79 9.93
CA LEU A 28 -11.03 -0.46 10.41
C LEU A 28 -9.53 -0.33 10.65
N SER A 29 -9.00 0.83 10.31
CA SER A 29 -7.69 1.31 10.71
C SER A 29 -7.75 2.03 12.05
N ALA A 30 -6.59 2.35 12.62
CA ALA A 30 -6.48 3.23 13.77
C ALA A 30 -7.01 4.63 13.44
N MET A 31 -7.67 5.28 14.41
CA MET A 31 -8.26 6.61 14.23
C MET A 31 -7.19 7.71 14.21
N GLY A 32 -7.35 8.71 13.36
CA GLY A 32 -6.56 9.92 13.32
C GLY A 32 -5.05 9.67 13.27
N LYS A 33 -4.29 10.32 14.16
CA LYS A 33 -2.83 10.19 14.29
C LYS A 33 -2.39 9.25 15.40
N TYR A 34 -3.25 8.34 15.84
CA TYR A 34 -2.98 7.52 17.03
C TYR A 34 -1.73 6.64 16.85
N THR A 35 -1.54 6.07 15.66
CA THR A 35 -0.33 5.29 15.34
C THR A 35 0.93 6.15 15.45
N ASP A 36 0.90 7.39 14.95
CA ASP A 36 2.03 8.33 15.05
C ASP A 36 2.34 8.69 16.51
N GLU A 37 1.31 8.92 17.31
CA GLU A 37 1.47 9.18 18.75
C GLU A 37 2.10 8.00 19.50
N LEU A 38 1.73 6.76 19.13
CA LEU A 38 2.33 5.55 19.70
C LEU A 38 3.82 5.42 19.31
N ILE A 39 4.18 5.79 18.07
CA ILE A 39 5.57 5.84 17.61
C ILE A 39 6.37 6.83 18.45
N VAL A 40 5.86 8.04 18.66
CA VAL A 40 6.52 9.07 19.46
C VAL A 40 6.75 8.57 20.88
N LYS A 41 5.71 8.03 21.55
CA LYS A 41 5.81 7.48 22.92
C LYS A 41 6.81 6.36 23.03
N ALA A 42 6.85 5.45 22.06
CA ALA A 42 7.83 4.35 22.06
C ALA A 42 9.27 4.87 21.95
N LYS A 43 9.50 5.85 21.05
CA LYS A 43 10.83 6.45 20.85
C LYS A 43 11.31 7.31 22.02
N GLU A 44 10.41 7.91 22.78
CA GLU A 44 10.74 8.63 24.04
C GLU A 44 11.33 7.67 25.10
N ILE A 45 10.84 6.41 25.14
CA ILE A 45 11.32 5.40 26.09
C ILE A 45 12.60 4.72 25.57
N ASN A 46 12.60 4.36 24.28
CA ASN A 46 13.72 3.69 23.62
C ASN A 46 13.83 4.21 22.18
N PRO A 47 14.94 4.90 21.82
CA PRO A 47 15.13 5.39 20.46
C PRO A 47 15.13 4.30 19.37
N ASN A 48 15.47 3.06 19.75
CA ASN A 48 15.54 1.90 18.86
C ASN A 48 14.72 0.72 19.43
N PRO A 49 13.39 0.81 19.50
CA PRO A 49 12.56 -0.25 20.04
C PRO A 49 12.57 -1.47 19.10
N SER A 50 12.43 -2.67 19.68
CA SER A 50 12.34 -3.87 18.86
C SER A 50 11.09 -3.88 18.00
N LYS A 51 11.17 -4.37 16.78
CA LYS A 51 10.03 -4.44 15.85
C LYS A 51 8.87 -5.28 16.40
N ARG A 52 9.19 -6.32 17.19
CA ARG A 52 8.19 -7.16 17.86
C ARG A 52 7.34 -6.36 18.84
N GLU A 53 7.95 -5.53 19.68
CA GLU A 53 7.23 -4.70 20.65
C GLU A 53 6.47 -3.56 19.98
N MET A 54 7.03 -3.02 18.87
CA MET A 54 6.32 -2.03 18.06
C MET A 54 5.05 -2.62 17.43
N ASP A 55 5.12 -3.84 16.89
CA ASP A 55 3.94 -4.51 16.33
C ASP A 55 2.87 -4.74 17.41
N MET A 56 3.27 -5.17 18.61
CA MET A 56 2.36 -5.32 19.73
C MET A 56 1.70 -3.99 20.11
N LEU A 57 2.46 -2.90 20.15
CA LEU A 57 1.96 -1.57 20.48
C LEU A 57 0.99 -1.03 19.42
N PHE A 58 1.32 -1.21 18.14
CA PHE A 58 0.49 -0.69 17.04
C PHE A 58 -0.91 -1.31 16.99
N THR A 59 -1.05 -2.58 17.40
CA THR A 59 -2.36 -3.24 17.37
C THR A 59 -3.42 -2.59 18.26
N ILE A 60 -3.02 -1.75 19.20
CA ILE A 60 -3.95 -1.06 20.12
C ILE A 60 -4.86 -0.08 19.34
N GLY A 61 -4.32 0.61 18.35
CA GLY A 61 -5.06 1.62 17.58
C GLY A 61 -6.29 1.04 16.89
N GLU A 62 -6.12 -0.04 16.15
CA GLU A 62 -7.23 -0.71 15.44
C GLU A 62 -8.19 -1.39 16.41
N GLN A 63 -7.70 -1.98 17.50
CA GLN A 63 -8.57 -2.60 18.51
C GLN A 63 -9.49 -1.57 19.18
N MET A 64 -8.98 -0.37 19.43
CA MET A 64 -9.79 0.73 19.92
C MET A 64 -10.85 1.14 18.89
N SER A 65 -10.48 1.30 17.62
CA SER A 65 -11.39 1.69 16.55
C SER A 65 -12.56 0.72 16.39
N VAL A 66 -12.28 -0.60 16.30
CA VAL A 66 -13.34 -1.61 16.12
C VAL A 66 -14.27 -1.72 17.33
N SER A 67 -13.71 -1.55 18.54
CA SER A 67 -14.50 -1.62 19.77
C SER A 67 -15.46 -0.43 19.89
N LEU A 68 -14.96 0.79 19.63
CA LEU A 68 -15.78 1.99 19.66
C LEU A 68 -16.86 1.97 18.58
N MET A 69 -16.53 1.48 17.39
CA MET A 69 -17.50 1.31 16.29
C MET A 69 -18.62 0.32 16.69
N ALA A 70 -18.26 -0.83 17.28
CA ALA A 70 -19.25 -1.80 17.72
C ALA A 70 -20.19 -1.22 18.78
N MET A 71 -19.65 -0.43 19.74
CA MET A 71 -20.47 0.26 20.75
C MET A 71 -21.38 1.33 20.12
N ALA A 72 -20.88 2.05 19.11
CA ALA A 72 -21.69 3.05 18.41
C ALA A 72 -22.86 2.40 17.64
N MET A 73 -22.60 1.26 16.99
CA MET A 73 -23.65 0.49 16.30
C MET A 73 -24.69 -0.04 17.27
N ASP A 74 -24.27 -0.56 18.41
CA ASP A 74 -25.18 -1.04 19.46
C ASP A 74 -26.08 0.10 19.95
N ALA A 75 -25.54 1.30 20.15
CA ALA A 75 -26.32 2.47 20.52
C ALA A 75 -27.37 2.89 19.46
N LEU A 76 -27.16 2.53 18.19
CA LEU A 76 -28.11 2.73 17.09
C LEU A 76 -29.07 1.54 16.89
N GLY A 77 -28.96 0.50 17.74
CA GLY A 77 -29.80 -0.70 17.62
C GLY A 77 -29.35 -1.66 16.52
N VAL A 78 -28.15 -1.49 15.97
CA VAL A 78 -27.59 -2.35 14.94
C VAL A 78 -26.70 -3.41 15.59
N ARG A 79 -27.00 -4.70 15.37
CA ARG A 79 -26.21 -5.80 15.93
C ARG A 79 -24.84 -5.86 15.25
N ALA A 80 -23.80 -5.66 16.01
CA ALA A 80 -22.41 -5.70 15.52
C ALA A 80 -21.49 -6.45 16.49
N ILE A 81 -20.35 -6.93 15.98
CA ILE A 81 -19.32 -7.57 16.79
C ILE A 81 -17.95 -7.14 16.28
N SER A 82 -17.06 -6.75 17.21
CA SER A 82 -15.67 -6.46 16.92
C SER A 82 -14.79 -7.70 17.09
N LEU A 83 -13.90 -7.96 16.12
CA LEU A 83 -12.96 -9.08 16.12
C LEU A 83 -11.54 -8.59 15.81
N ASN A 84 -10.56 -9.10 16.53
CA ASN A 84 -9.14 -8.84 16.23
C ASN A 84 -8.49 -10.00 15.46
N ALA A 85 -7.21 -9.85 15.08
CA ALA A 85 -6.49 -10.83 14.28
C ALA A 85 -6.43 -12.23 14.90
N PHE A 86 -6.39 -12.36 16.23
CA PHE A 86 -6.45 -13.66 16.92
C PHE A 86 -7.80 -14.34 16.76
N GLN A 87 -8.88 -13.57 16.90
CA GLN A 87 -10.25 -14.10 16.86
C GLN A 87 -10.68 -14.57 15.47
N VAL A 88 -10.05 -14.03 14.42
CA VAL A 88 -10.25 -14.44 13.02
C VAL A 88 -9.09 -15.27 12.49
N ALA A 89 -8.16 -15.69 13.36
CA ALA A 89 -6.98 -16.49 13.03
C ALA A 89 -6.26 -16.03 11.75
N MET A 90 -5.93 -14.75 11.69
CA MET A 90 -5.26 -14.11 10.56
C MET A 90 -3.76 -14.42 10.57
N HIS A 91 -3.37 -15.56 10.03
CA HIS A 91 -1.99 -16.05 10.07
C HIS A 91 -1.08 -15.33 9.06
N THR A 92 0.12 -14.96 9.53
CA THR A 92 1.13 -14.24 8.75
C THR A 92 2.51 -14.91 8.79
N THR A 93 3.45 -14.35 8.06
CA THR A 93 4.89 -14.59 8.23
C THR A 93 5.37 -13.98 9.55
N SER A 94 6.58 -14.36 10.01
CA SER A 94 7.17 -13.81 11.25
C SER A 94 8.04 -12.56 11.03
N ASN A 95 7.84 -11.85 9.93
CA ASN A 95 8.54 -10.60 9.63
C ASN A 95 7.78 -9.45 10.28
N TYR A 96 8.21 -9.02 11.46
CA TYR A 96 7.59 -7.89 12.14
C TYR A 96 7.64 -6.61 11.30
N SER A 97 6.63 -5.77 11.44
CA SER A 97 6.40 -4.50 10.73
C SER A 97 6.12 -4.60 9.22
N ASN A 98 6.31 -5.76 8.61
CA ASN A 98 6.01 -6.01 7.20
C ASN A 98 5.69 -7.49 6.95
N ALA A 99 4.76 -8.02 7.73
CA ALA A 99 4.32 -9.40 7.60
C ALA A 99 3.48 -9.61 6.32
N ARG A 100 3.46 -10.85 5.86
CA ARG A 100 2.64 -11.27 4.71
C ARG A 100 1.56 -12.24 5.18
N LEU A 101 0.33 -12.01 4.76
CA LEU A 101 -0.80 -12.90 5.02
C LEU A 101 -0.56 -14.27 4.38
N LYS A 102 -0.83 -15.32 5.13
CA LYS A 102 -0.73 -16.72 4.69
C LYS A 102 -2.09 -17.40 4.63
N LYS A 103 -2.90 -17.20 5.67
CA LYS A 103 -4.20 -17.86 5.82
C LYS A 103 -5.09 -17.02 6.73
N ILE A 104 -6.37 -17.01 6.44
CA ILE A 104 -7.43 -16.47 7.30
C ILE A 104 -8.42 -17.60 7.56
N ASP A 105 -8.87 -17.73 8.80
CA ASP A 105 -9.99 -18.62 9.12
C ASP A 105 -11.28 -17.80 9.11
N THR A 106 -12.20 -18.19 8.25
CA THR A 106 -13.47 -17.48 8.06
C THR A 106 -14.63 -18.05 8.88
N GLU A 107 -14.43 -19.16 9.61
CA GLU A 107 -15.50 -19.85 10.33
C GLU A 107 -16.18 -18.93 11.36
N ARG A 108 -15.36 -18.22 12.15
CA ARG A 108 -15.88 -17.28 13.15
C ARG A 108 -16.67 -16.15 12.49
N ILE A 109 -16.16 -15.57 11.42
CA ILE A 109 -16.83 -14.48 10.70
C ILE A 109 -18.18 -14.95 10.15
N ARG A 110 -18.21 -16.09 9.46
CA ARG A 110 -19.43 -16.64 8.87
C ARG A 110 -20.49 -16.90 9.93
N ARG A 111 -20.13 -17.49 11.06
CA ARG A 111 -21.06 -17.72 12.16
C ARG A 111 -21.70 -16.44 12.69
N GLU A 112 -20.94 -15.35 12.79
CA GLU A 112 -21.49 -14.07 13.25
C GLU A 112 -22.37 -13.40 12.16
N LEU A 113 -22.03 -13.59 10.88
CA LEU A 113 -22.87 -13.15 9.75
C LEU A 113 -24.18 -13.94 9.69
N ASP A 114 -24.13 -15.26 9.89
CA ASP A 114 -25.33 -16.13 9.96
C ASP A 114 -26.27 -15.69 11.09
N ASP A 115 -25.70 -15.18 12.20
CA ASP A 115 -26.44 -14.54 13.30
C ASP A 115 -26.95 -13.13 12.96
N ARG A 116 -26.81 -12.69 11.72
CA ARG A 116 -27.18 -11.34 11.25
C ARG A 116 -26.54 -10.23 12.06
N LYS A 117 -25.22 -10.31 12.25
CA LYS A 117 -24.39 -9.25 12.84
C LYS A 117 -23.51 -8.63 11.77
N ILE A 118 -23.27 -7.34 11.87
CA ILE A 118 -22.17 -6.70 11.17
C ILE A 118 -20.88 -7.11 11.87
N VAL A 119 -19.93 -7.65 11.11
CA VAL A 119 -18.64 -8.09 11.66
C VAL A 119 -17.58 -7.02 11.40
N ILE A 120 -17.01 -6.46 12.49
CA ILE A 120 -16.02 -5.40 12.43
C ILE A 120 -14.66 -6.01 12.78
N VAL A 121 -13.71 -5.99 11.83
CA VAL A 121 -12.39 -6.61 11.97
C VAL A 121 -11.30 -5.57 12.03
N THR A 122 -10.32 -5.76 12.92
CA THR A 122 -9.11 -4.93 12.92
C THR A 122 -8.34 -5.10 11.62
N GLY A 123 -8.06 -4.01 10.94
CA GLY A 123 -7.13 -3.98 9.83
C GLY A 123 -5.67 -4.10 10.28
N PHE A 124 -4.72 -4.15 9.34
CA PHE A 124 -3.29 -4.03 9.57
C PHE A 124 -2.62 -5.17 10.36
N GLN A 125 -3.36 -5.95 11.13
CA GLN A 125 -2.86 -6.94 12.10
C GLN A 125 -2.85 -8.35 11.54
N GLY A 126 -1.97 -9.20 12.12
CA GLY A 126 -1.95 -10.63 11.96
C GLY A 126 -1.25 -11.32 13.13
N ILE A 127 -1.20 -12.65 13.09
CA ILE A 127 -0.51 -13.48 14.08
C ILE A 127 0.51 -14.38 13.39
N ASN A 128 1.69 -14.52 13.95
CA ASN A 128 2.71 -15.42 13.44
C ASN A 128 2.66 -16.80 14.07
N LYS A 129 3.59 -17.69 13.70
CA LYS A 129 3.67 -19.06 14.23
C LYS A 129 3.99 -19.16 15.74
N TYR A 130 4.40 -18.06 16.36
CA TYR A 130 4.69 -17.98 17.79
C TYR A 130 3.51 -17.37 18.57
N ASN A 131 2.39 -17.10 17.88
CA ASN A 131 1.26 -16.35 18.41
C ASN A 131 1.59 -14.91 18.82
N ASP A 132 2.64 -14.32 18.25
CA ASP A 132 2.88 -12.89 18.39
C ASP A 132 2.05 -12.11 17.38
N TYR A 133 1.62 -10.92 17.77
CA TYR A 133 1.10 -9.95 16.81
C TYR A 133 2.16 -9.54 15.80
N THR A 134 1.73 -9.36 14.57
CA THR A 134 2.52 -8.82 13.47
C THR A 134 1.70 -7.76 12.75
N THR A 135 2.38 -6.79 12.16
CA THR A 135 1.72 -5.79 11.32
C THR A 135 2.08 -5.96 9.85
N LEU A 136 1.13 -5.60 8.98
CA LEU A 136 1.27 -5.79 7.53
C LEU A 136 2.06 -4.67 6.85
N GLY A 137 2.43 -3.62 7.59
CA GLY A 137 3.06 -2.43 7.04
C GLY A 137 2.07 -1.44 6.41
N ARG A 138 2.56 -0.43 5.71
CA ARG A 138 1.71 0.60 5.05
C ARG A 138 0.63 -0.05 4.19
N GLY A 139 -0.57 0.52 4.17
CA GLY A 139 -1.73 -0.03 3.45
C GLY A 139 -2.19 -1.40 3.96
N GLY A 140 -1.84 -1.75 5.19
CA GLY A 140 -2.17 -3.03 5.80
C GLY A 140 -3.67 -3.24 5.97
N SER A 141 -4.45 -2.21 6.25
CA SER A 141 -5.91 -2.31 6.37
C SER A 141 -6.58 -2.61 5.04
N ASP A 142 -6.16 -1.95 3.95
CA ASP A 142 -6.62 -2.26 2.59
C ASP A 142 -6.30 -3.72 2.23
N THR A 143 -5.06 -4.15 2.55
CA THR A 143 -4.64 -5.54 2.34
C THR A 143 -5.48 -6.52 3.15
N THR A 144 -5.84 -6.18 4.40
CA THR A 144 -6.74 -6.98 5.25
C THR A 144 -8.14 -7.07 4.64
N ALA A 145 -8.70 -5.95 4.19
CA ALA A 145 -10.03 -5.91 3.59
C ALA A 145 -10.12 -6.78 2.34
N VAL A 146 -9.17 -6.63 1.43
CA VAL A 146 -9.11 -7.43 0.20
C VAL A 146 -8.89 -8.93 0.50
N ALA A 147 -8.05 -9.24 1.49
CA ALA A 147 -7.83 -10.63 1.89
C ALA A 147 -9.07 -11.29 2.49
N LEU A 148 -9.83 -10.55 3.31
CA LEU A 148 -11.13 -11.00 3.83
C LEU A 148 -12.15 -11.16 2.71
N ALA A 149 -12.23 -10.18 1.78
CA ALA A 149 -13.10 -10.27 0.62
C ALA A 149 -12.83 -11.52 -0.21
N ALA A 150 -11.55 -11.82 -0.47
CA ALA A 150 -11.14 -13.02 -1.18
C ALA A 150 -11.50 -14.30 -0.41
N ALA A 151 -11.22 -14.36 0.90
CA ALA A 151 -11.47 -15.53 1.73
C ALA A 151 -12.97 -15.81 1.95
N LEU A 152 -13.78 -14.78 1.97
CA LEU A 152 -15.23 -14.86 2.13
C LEU A 152 -15.98 -14.98 0.80
N HIS A 153 -15.29 -14.85 -0.34
CA HIS A 153 -15.91 -14.76 -1.68
C HIS A 153 -16.94 -13.64 -1.74
N ALA A 154 -16.57 -12.45 -1.29
CA ALA A 154 -17.44 -11.30 -1.28
C ALA A 154 -17.72 -10.79 -2.69
N ASP A 155 -18.92 -10.27 -2.92
CA ASP A 155 -19.36 -9.72 -4.20
C ASP A 155 -18.61 -8.43 -4.57
N ALA A 156 -18.22 -7.64 -3.56
CA ALA A 156 -17.43 -6.43 -3.71
C ALA A 156 -16.60 -6.13 -2.46
N CYS A 157 -15.48 -5.42 -2.65
CA CYS A 157 -14.70 -4.82 -1.60
C CYS A 157 -14.63 -3.30 -1.82
N GLU A 158 -15.24 -2.54 -0.94
CA GLU A 158 -15.23 -1.09 -1.01
C GLU A 158 -14.14 -0.53 -0.10
N ILE A 159 -13.28 0.33 -0.64
CA ILE A 159 -12.24 1.04 0.10
C ILE A 159 -12.64 2.49 0.24
N TYR A 160 -12.92 2.90 1.47
CA TYR A 160 -13.29 4.28 1.78
C TYR A 160 -12.04 5.07 2.21
N THR A 161 -11.83 6.22 1.57
CA THR A 161 -10.66 7.08 1.77
C THR A 161 -11.08 8.56 1.78
N ASP A 162 -10.14 9.48 1.93
CA ASP A 162 -10.36 10.92 1.89
C ASP A 162 -10.57 11.48 0.46
N VAL A 163 -10.41 10.65 -0.57
CA VAL A 163 -10.67 11.00 -1.96
C VAL A 163 -11.85 10.21 -2.52
N ASP A 164 -12.57 10.76 -3.48
CA ASP A 164 -13.82 10.20 -4.01
C ASP A 164 -13.60 9.27 -5.23
N GLY A 165 -12.39 8.76 -5.39
CA GLY A 165 -12.02 7.82 -6.44
C GLY A 165 -10.59 7.99 -6.93
N VAL A 166 -10.26 7.31 -8.02
CA VAL A 166 -8.96 7.40 -8.70
C VAL A 166 -9.05 8.46 -9.80
N TYR A 167 -8.05 9.32 -9.85
CA TYR A 167 -7.97 10.44 -10.80
C TYR A 167 -6.84 10.24 -11.81
N THR A 168 -6.94 10.94 -12.95
CA THR A 168 -5.86 10.96 -13.96
C THR A 168 -4.56 11.61 -13.48
N ALA A 169 -4.60 12.38 -12.39
CA ALA A 169 -3.47 12.94 -11.64
C ALA A 169 -3.98 13.33 -10.25
N ASP A 170 -3.09 13.67 -9.31
CA ASP A 170 -3.50 14.16 -8.00
C ASP A 170 -4.29 15.49 -8.15
N PRO A 171 -5.59 15.52 -7.81
CA PRO A 171 -6.40 16.73 -8.00
C PRO A 171 -5.96 17.90 -7.11
N ARG A 172 -5.20 17.65 -6.04
CA ARG A 172 -4.61 18.69 -5.18
C ARG A 172 -3.49 19.44 -5.89
N LEU A 173 -2.80 18.79 -6.83
CA LEU A 173 -1.71 19.36 -7.64
C LEU A 173 -2.21 19.83 -9.01
N VAL A 174 -3.14 19.10 -9.59
CA VAL A 174 -3.70 19.34 -10.93
C VAL A 174 -5.22 19.50 -10.82
N PRO A 175 -5.75 20.70 -10.63
CA PRO A 175 -7.19 20.95 -10.47
C PRO A 175 -8.06 20.49 -11.65
N THR A 176 -7.45 20.31 -12.82
CA THR A 176 -8.12 19.80 -14.03
C THR A 176 -8.09 18.28 -14.16
N ALA A 177 -7.51 17.57 -13.18
CA ALA A 177 -7.51 16.10 -13.15
C ALA A 177 -8.95 15.57 -13.16
N ARG A 178 -9.17 14.51 -13.94
CA ARG A 178 -10.50 13.90 -14.09
C ARG A 178 -10.60 12.61 -13.34
N LYS A 179 -11.71 12.42 -12.64
CA LYS A 179 -12.02 11.16 -11.97
C LYS A 179 -12.28 10.06 -13.01
N LEU A 180 -11.71 8.89 -12.78
CA LEU A 180 -11.94 7.70 -13.58
C LEU A 180 -13.15 6.93 -13.02
N ASN A 181 -14.13 6.61 -13.87
CA ASN A 181 -15.26 5.77 -13.44
C ASN A 181 -14.82 4.32 -13.23
N ALA A 182 -13.84 3.87 -13.99
CA ALA A 182 -13.28 2.54 -13.88
C ALA A 182 -11.81 2.52 -14.35
N ILE A 183 -11.02 1.62 -13.78
CA ILE A 183 -9.62 1.39 -14.10
C ILE A 183 -9.33 -0.11 -14.06
N THR A 184 -8.35 -0.61 -14.82
CA THR A 184 -7.92 -2.00 -14.72
C THR A 184 -7.03 -2.23 -13.51
N TYR A 185 -6.95 -3.50 -13.05
CA TYR A 185 -6.01 -3.82 -11.95
C TYR A 185 -4.56 -3.48 -12.32
N ASP A 186 -4.15 -3.70 -13.57
CA ASP A 186 -2.78 -3.43 -14.00
C ASP A 186 -2.46 -1.94 -13.94
N GLU A 187 -3.32 -1.10 -14.48
CA GLU A 187 -3.13 0.36 -14.42
C GLU A 187 -3.21 0.89 -13.00
N MET A 188 -4.12 0.35 -12.16
CA MET A 188 -4.19 0.73 -10.75
C MET A 188 -2.94 0.30 -9.98
N LEU A 189 -2.41 -0.91 -10.27
CA LEU A 189 -1.17 -1.41 -9.69
C LEU A 189 0.03 -0.53 -10.07
N ASP A 190 0.10 -0.15 -11.34
CA ASP A 190 1.14 0.76 -11.83
C ASP A 190 1.04 2.12 -11.12
N LEU A 191 -0.16 2.74 -11.07
CA LEU A 191 -0.37 4.00 -10.36
C LEU A 191 0.02 3.89 -8.88
N ALA A 192 -0.41 2.85 -8.19
CA ALA A 192 -0.11 2.63 -6.78
C ALA A 192 1.39 2.42 -6.52
N THR A 193 2.07 1.72 -7.43
CA THR A 193 3.52 1.46 -7.32
C THR A 193 4.34 2.72 -7.64
N LEU A 194 3.82 3.58 -8.50
CA LEU A 194 4.51 4.80 -8.97
C LEU A 194 4.22 6.04 -8.12
N GLY A 195 3.48 5.90 -7.00
CA GLY A 195 3.30 6.96 -6.01
C GLY A 195 1.89 7.56 -5.92
N ALA A 196 0.91 7.05 -6.67
CA ALA A 196 -0.49 7.41 -6.44
C ALA A 196 -0.99 6.76 -5.15
N GLY A 197 -1.02 7.52 -4.05
CA GLY A 197 -1.30 7.03 -2.70
C GLY A 197 -2.77 6.69 -2.40
N VAL A 198 -3.60 6.39 -3.41
CA VAL A 198 -5.03 6.10 -3.23
C VAL A 198 -5.26 4.68 -2.72
N LEU A 199 -4.56 3.70 -3.28
CA LEU A 199 -4.55 2.31 -2.83
C LEU A 199 -3.12 1.82 -2.66
N HIS A 200 -2.92 0.88 -1.73
CA HIS A 200 -1.63 0.24 -1.61
C HIS A 200 -1.45 -0.86 -2.67
N ASN A 201 -0.27 -0.95 -3.31
CA ASN A 201 0.01 -1.90 -4.38
C ASN A 201 -0.29 -3.37 -3.99
N ARG A 202 0.01 -3.79 -2.74
CA ARG A 202 -0.26 -5.15 -2.24
C ARG A 202 -1.75 -5.50 -2.22
N SER A 203 -2.62 -4.54 -1.91
CA SER A 203 -4.07 -4.76 -1.93
C SER A 203 -4.57 -4.94 -3.36
N VAL A 204 -4.08 -4.15 -4.30
CA VAL A 204 -4.43 -4.26 -5.73
C VAL A 204 -3.92 -5.56 -6.33
N GLU A 205 -2.66 -5.96 -6.04
CA GLU A 205 -2.08 -7.24 -6.46
C GLU A 205 -2.93 -8.42 -5.97
N MET A 206 -3.33 -8.38 -4.70
CA MET A 206 -4.17 -9.42 -4.10
C MET A 206 -5.56 -9.44 -4.73
N ALA A 207 -6.19 -8.28 -4.94
CA ALA A 207 -7.48 -8.19 -5.61
C ALA A 207 -7.44 -8.76 -7.01
N LYS A 208 -6.42 -8.44 -7.80
CA LYS A 208 -6.18 -9.03 -9.12
C LYS A 208 -6.04 -10.55 -9.05
N LYS A 209 -5.19 -11.05 -8.14
CA LYS A 209 -4.92 -12.48 -7.99
C LYS A 209 -6.16 -13.30 -7.67
N TYR A 210 -7.05 -12.78 -6.86
CA TYR A 210 -8.25 -13.48 -6.40
C TYR A 210 -9.54 -13.03 -7.10
N GLY A 211 -9.45 -12.10 -8.06
CA GLY A 211 -10.60 -11.61 -8.82
C GLY A 211 -11.61 -10.83 -7.99
N VAL A 212 -11.16 -10.15 -6.92
CA VAL A 212 -12.03 -9.38 -6.02
C VAL A 212 -12.34 -8.03 -6.65
N PRO A 213 -13.61 -7.70 -6.98
CA PRO A 213 -13.96 -6.36 -7.46
C PRO A 213 -13.71 -5.33 -6.37
N LEU A 214 -12.92 -4.28 -6.69
CA LEU A 214 -12.67 -3.17 -5.77
C LEU A 214 -13.45 -1.95 -6.21
N VAL A 215 -13.95 -1.18 -5.24
CA VAL A 215 -14.52 0.14 -5.45
C VAL A 215 -13.85 1.12 -4.51
N VAL A 216 -13.25 2.17 -5.05
CA VAL A 216 -12.66 3.25 -4.25
C VAL A 216 -13.69 4.37 -4.11
N ARG A 217 -14.03 4.71 -2.87
CA ARG A 217 -15.07 5.72 -2.55
C ARG A 217 -14.53 6.73 -1.53
N SER A 218 -15.23 7.86 -1.45
CA SER A 218 -15.01 8.81 -0.35
C SER A 218 -15.74 8.39 0.91
N SER A 219 -15.10 8.57 2.06
CA SER A 219 -15.77 8.53 3.36
C SER A 219 -16.56 9.81 3.67
N LEU A 220 -16.39 10.86 2.87
CA LEU A 220 -16.93 12.21 3.13
C LEU A 220 -18.14 12.56 2.25
N ASN A 221 -18.43 11.77 1.22
CA ASN A 221 -19.55 12.01 0.32
C ASN A 221 -20.09 10.70 -0.29
N GLU A 222 -21.24 10.75 -0.94
CA GLU A 222 -21.92 9.60 -1.55
C GLU A 222 -21.56 9.37 -3.03
N SER A 223 -20.39 9.82 -3.47
CA SER A 223 -19.94 9.62 -4.85
C SER A 223 -19.82 8.12 -5.18
N GLU A 224 -20.17 7.74 -6.41
CA GLU A 224 -20.09 6.34 -6.88
C GLU A 224 -18.66 5.77 -6.84
N GLY A 225 -17.67 6.65 -6.83
CA GLY A 225 -16.27 6.24 -6.75
C GLY A 225 -15.68 5.74 -8.07
N THR A 226 -14.60 4.96 -7.97
CA THR A 226 -13.90 4.32 -9.10
C THR A 226 -13.91 2.81 -8.93
N VAL A 227 -14.36 2.07 -9.95
CA VAL A 227 -14.34 0.61 -9.95
C VAL A 227 -13.02 0.10 -10.52
N VAL A 228 -12.32 -0.77 -9.77
CA VAL A 228 -11.11 -1.47 -10.22
C VAL A 228 -11.47 -2.90 -10.61
N LYS A 229 -11.26 -3.29 -11.87
CA LYS A 229 -11.64 -4.60 -12.40
C LYS A 229 -10.74 -5.05 -13.57
N GLU A 230 -10.90 -6.32 -14.00
CA GLU A 230 -10.03 -6.92 -15.02
C GLU A 230 -10.11 -6.21 -16.38
N VAL A 231 -11.31 -5.91 -16.86
CA VAL A 231 -11.52 -5.32 -18.20
C VAL A 231 -12.41 -4.10 -18.13
N VAL A 232 -11.97 -3.01 -18.77
CA VAL A 232 -12.74 -1.78 -18.92
C VAL A 232 -12.96 -1.49 -20.41
N LYS A 233 -14.18 -1.73 -20.89
CA LYS A 233 -14.55 -1.67 -22.32
C LYS A 233 -14.29 -0.34 -23.05
N LYS A 234 -14.04 0.76 -22.33
CA LYS A 234 -13.87 2.11 -22.90
C LYS A 234 -12.43 2.59 -22.98
N MET A 235 -11.46 1.79 -22.52
CA MET A 235 -10.08 2.25 -22.37
C MET A 235 -9.23 2.16 -23.63
N GLU A 236 -9.66 1.49 -24.68
CA GLU A 236 -8.91 1.43 -25.98
C GLU A 236 -8.62 2.81 -26.62
N ARG A 237 -9.19 3.89 -26.08
CA ARG A 237 -8.99 5.26 -26.59
C ARG A 237 -8.10 6.14 -25.73
N MET A 238 -7.74 5.73 -24.53
CA MET A 238 -6.86 6.52 -23.65
C MET A 238 -5.43 5.99 -23.73
N LEU A 239 -4.55 6.78 -24.35
CA LEU A 239 -3.11 6.46 -24.42
C LEU A 239 -2.45 6.51 -23.05
N ILE A 240 -2.88 7.44 -22.20
CA ILE A 240 -2.40 7.67 -20.85
C ILE A 240 -3.61 7.62 -19.91
N SER A 241 -3.59 6.71 -18.95
CA SER A 241 -4.64 6.56 -17.94
C SER A 241 -4.42 7.45 -16.74
N GLY A 242 -3.14 7.76 -16.44
CA GLY A 242 -2.82 8.61 -15.32
C GLY A 242 -1.36 9.04 -15.25
N VAL A 243 -1.12 9.98 -14.34
CA VAL A 243 0.21 10.50 -14.00
C VAL A 243 0.37 10.40 -12.49
N ALA A 244 1.45 9.80 -12.03
CA ALA A 244 1.82 9.68 -10.63
C ALA A 244 3.08 10.49 -10.33
N LEU A 245 3.08 11.17 -9.19
CA LEU A 245 4.22 11.91 -8.65
C LEU A 245 4.62 11.29 -7.32
N ASP A 246 5.86 10.79 -7.24
CA ASP A 246 6.46 10.31 -6.00
C ASP A 246 7.57 11.27 -5.56
N LYS A 247 7.40 11.85 -4.39
CA LYS A 247 8.36 12.78 -3.75
C LYS A 247 9.23 12.07 -2.70
N ASP A 248 8.92 10.83 -2.35
CA ASP A 248 9.68 10.01 -1.41
C ASP A 248 10.70 9.14 -2.18
N ALA A 249 11.53 9.80 -2.98
CA ALA A 249 12.52 9.12 -3.80
C ALA A 249 13.84 9.89 -3.80
N ASP A 250 14.88 9.31 -3.22
CA ASP A 250 16.24 9.82 -3.29
C ASP A 250 17.07 9.01 -4.28
N ARG A 251 17.88 9.69 -5.07
CA ARG A 251 18.76 9.03 -6.03
C ARG A 251 20.13 8.80 -5.43
N ILE A 252 20.60 7.56 -5.51
CA ILE A 252 21.99 7.16 -5.22
C ILE A 252 22.66 6.73 -6.53
N SER A 253 23.90 7.15 -6.74
CA SER A 253 24.72 6.77 -7.88
C SER A 253 26.04 6.20 -7.40
N VAL A 254 26.28 4.94 -7.67
CA VAL A 254 27.57 4.25 -7.41
C VAL A 254 28.41 4.39 -8.67
N ILE A 255 29.48 5.16 -8.55
CA ILE A 255 30.33 5.56 -9.67
C ILE A 255 31.57 4.67 -9.77
N GLY A 256 31.91 4.26 -10.98
CA GLY A 256 33.17 3.55 -11.26
C GLY A 256 33.16 2.09 -10.76
N ILE A 257 32.02 1.42 -10.67
CA ILE A 257 31.99 -0.01 -10.32
C ILE A 257 32.56 -0.85 -11.46
N LYS A 258 33.36 -1.87 -11.15
CA LYS A 258 33.98 -2.75 -12.17
C LYS A 258 32.89 -3.40 -13.04
N ASP A 259 33.06 -3.29 -14.37
CA ASP A 259 32.16 -3.95 -15.31
C ASP A 259 32.49 -5.44 -15.44
N ALA A 260 32.15 -6.18 -14.39
CA ALA A 260 32.37 -7.62 -14.30
C ALA A 260 31.04 -8.34 -13.99
N PRO A 261 30.86 -9.59 -14.45
CA PRO A 261 29.71 -10.39 -14.07
C PRO A 261 29.55 -10.48 -12.56
N GLY A 262 28.34 -10.19 -12.07
CA GLY A 262 28.02 -10.25 -10.64
C GLY A 262 28.24 -8.96 -9.85
N SER A 263 28.81 -7.89 -10.40
CA SER A 263 29.01 -6.62 -9.68
C SER A 263 27.68 -6.02 -9.21
N ALA A 264 26.68 -5.92 -10.09
CA ALA A 264 25.33 -5.46 -9.73
C ALA A 264 24.66 -6.38 -8.69
N PHE A 265 24.82 -7.71 -8.82
CA PHE A 265 24.31 -8.66 -7.83
C PHE A 265 24.89 -8.40 -6.43
N LYS A 266 26.20 -8.23 -6.33
CA LYS A 266 26.86 -7.94 -5.05
C LYS A 266 26.35 -6.66 -4.43
N LEU A 267 26.22 -5.58 -5.23
CA LEU A 267 25.70 -4.29 -4.80
C LEU A 267 24.31 -4.43 -4.20
N PHE A 268 23.35 -4.94 -4.99
CA PHE A 268 21.96 -5.02 -4.54
C PHE A 268 21.72 -6.08 -3.46
N ASN A 269 22.50 -7.17 -3.43
CA ASN A 269 22.45 -8.16 -2.35
C ASN A 269 22.93 -7.57 -1.01
N THR A 270 23.89 -6.64 -1.03
CA THR A 270 24.35 -5.93 0.17
C THR A 270 23.23 -5.07 0.74
N LEU A 271 22.53 -4.30 -0.09
CA LEU A 271 21.37 -3.50 0.30
C LEU A 271 20.20 -4.37 0.80
N ALA A 272 19.91 -5.45 0.08
CA ALA A 272 18.80 -6.37 0.41
C ALA A 272 18.98 -7.06 1.77
N LYS A 273 20.21 -7.38 2.20
CA LYS A 273 20.51 -7.96 3.52
C LYS A 273 20.14 -7.03 4.67
N LYS A 274 20.09 -5.73 4.43
CA LYS A 274 19.64 -4.70 5.37
C LYS A 274 18.17 -4.32 5.18
N ASN A 275 17.44 -5.04 4.31
CA ASN A 275 16.04 -4.76 3.94
C ASN A 275 15.83 -3.38 3.31
N ILE A 276 16.87 -2.82 2.68
CA ILE A 276 16.77 -1.58 1.91
C ILE A 276 16.17 -1.93 0.55
N ASN A 277 14.99 -1.40 0.28
CA ASN A 277 14.32 -1.56 -1.00
C ASN A 277 14.84 -0.56 -2.02
N VAL A 278 15.05 -1.03 -3.24
CA VAL A 278 15.50 -0.22 -4.39
C VAL A 278 14.39 -0.23 -5.43
N ASP A 279 14.14 0.91 -6.05
CA ASP A 279 13.08 1.03 -7.05
C ASP A 279 13.67 1.13 -8.48
N ILE A 280 13.85 2.35 -9.03
CA ILE A 280 14.39 2.50 -10.37
C ILE A 280 15.88 2.17 -10.36
N ILE A 281 16.30 1.32 -11.30
CA ILE A 281 17.72 0.97 -11.49
C ILE A 281 18.12 1.37 -12.91
N ILE A 282 19.12 2.24 -13.01
CA ILE A 282 19.71 2.68 -14.28
C ILE A 282 21.19 2.32 -14.26
N GLN A 283 21.63 1.62 -15.29
CA GLN A 283 23.05 1.30 -15.49
C GLN A 283 23.56 2.01 -16.73
N SER A 284 24.66 2.77 -16.58
CA SER A 284 25.32 3.41 -17.72
C SER A 284 26.14 2.42 -18.54
N VAL A 285 26.44 2.80 -19.77
CA VAL A 285 27.48 2.11 -20.56
C VAL A 285 28.83 2.46 -19.95
N GLY A 286 29.61 1.43 -19.60
CA GLY A 286 30.89 1.59 -18.94
C GLY A 286 31.96 2.28 -19.79
N ARG A 287 32.89 2.91 -19.11
CA ARG A 287 34.13 3.45 -19.70
C ARG A 287 35.34 2.77 -19.04
N GLU A 288 36.33 2.39 -19.83
CA GLU A 288 37.56 1.81 -19.32
C GLU A 288 37.41 0.61 -18.37
N GLY A 289 36.38 -0.22 -18.62
CA GLY A 289 36.07 -1.42 -17.80
C GLY A 289 35.35 -1.14 -16.49
N THR A 290 34.78 0.07 -16.33
CA THR A 290 33.90 0.45 -15.22
C THR A 290 32.55 0.93 -15.72
N LYS A 291 31.55 0.96 -14.84
CA LYS A 291 30.21 1.47 -15.12
C LYS A 291 29.63 2.17 -13.90
N ASP A 292 28.64 3.00 -14.11
CA ASP A 292 27.90 3.65 -13.04
C ASP A 292 26.53 2.98 -12.89
N ILE A 293 26.10 2.80 -11.66
CA ILE A 293 24.78 2.25 -11.34
C ILE A 293 24.07 3.28 -10.47
N SER A 294 22.99 3.85 -11.02
CA SER A 294 22.11 4.75 -10.30
C SER A 294 20.82 4.05 -9.94
N PHE A 295 20.32 4.29 -8.74
CA PHE A 295 19.04 3.75 -8.28
C PHE A 295 18.35 4.70 -7.31
N THR A 296 17.08 4.48 -7.07
CA THR A 296 16.31 5.25 -6.09
C THR A 296 15.98 4.41 -4.86
N VAL A 297 15.95 5.09 -3.71
CA VAL A 297 15.53 4.55 -2.41
C VAL A 297 14.54 5.51 -1.77
N ALA A 298 13.71 5.03 -0.84
CA ALA A 298 12.89 5.90 -0.01
C ALA A 298 13.77 6.79 0.89
N HIS A 299 13.33 8.01 1.15
CA HIS A 299 14.09 9.00 1.93
C HIS A 299 14.56 8.47 3.29
N ASP A 300 13.72 7.72 4.00
CA ASP A 300 14.06 7.10 5.29
C ASP A 300 15.21 6.10 5.22
N ASN A 301 15.49 5.53 4.04
CA ASN A 301 16.54 4.54 3.83
C ASN A 301 17.84 5.13 3.31
N LEU A 302 17.87 6.40 2.91
CA LEU A 302 19.01 7.02 2.25
C LEU A 302 20.27 6.94 3.11
N LYS A 303 20.18 7.39 4.36
CA LYS A 303 21.32 7.44 5.26
C LYS A 303 21.93 6.07 5.49
N GLU A 304 21.11 5.06 5.80
CA GLU A 304 21.56 3.68 6.03
C GLU A 304 22.17 3.08 4.75
N ALA A 305 21.60 3.41 3.59
CA ALA A 305 22.11 2.95 2.30
C ALA A 305 23.51 3.52 2.00
N ILE A 306 23.74 4.81 2.25
CA ILE A 306 25.02 5.47 2.03
C ILE A 306 26.08 4.90 2.97
N GLU A 307 25.81 4.85 4.28
CA GLU A 307 26.71 4.29 5.30
C GLU A 307 27.12 2.85 4.95
N LEU A 308 26.16 2.04 4.52
CA LEU A 308 26.41 0.66 4.11
C LEU A 308 27.28 0.57 2.84
N LEU A 309 27.02 1.40 1.84
CA LEU A 309 27.82 1.41 0.61
C LEU A 309 29.25 1.86 0.86
N GLU A 310 29.46 2.88 1.69
CA GLU A 310 30.79 3.36 2.09
C GLU A 310 31.56 2.28 2.86
N GLU A 311 30.89 1.55 3.78
CA GLU A 311 31.50 0.43 4.52
C GLU A 311 32.00 -0.68 3.56
N TYR A 312 31.26 -0.95 2.49
CA TYR A 312 31.58 -2.02 1.54
C TYR A 312 32.28 -1.54 0.26
N GLN A 313 32.75 -0.30 0.21
CA GLN A 313 33.36 0.30 -0.99
C GLN A 313 34.50 -0.55 -1.59
N GLU A 314 35.44 -0.97 -0.78
CA GLU A 314 36.57 -1.79 -1.22
C GLU A 314 36.12 -3.16 -1.75
N VAL A 315 35.18 -3.79 -1.08
CA VAL A 315 34.65 -5.12 -1.44
C VAL A 315 33.85 -5.07 -2.75
N LEU A 316 33.07 -4.01 -2.94
CA LEU A 316 32.25 -3.78 -4.12
C LEU A 316 33.08 -3.23 -5.29
N GLY A 317 34.22 -2.56 -5.01
CA GLY A 317 35.18 -2.09 -5.98
C GLY A 317 34.68 -0.96 -6.85
N PHE A 318 34.14 0.10 -6.24
CA PHE A 318 33.71 1.33 -6.91
C PHE A 318 34.49 2.54 -6.41
N GLU A 319 34.47 3.66 -7.15
CA GLU A 319 35.23 4.87 -6.83
C GLU A 319 34.59 5.69 -5.72
N ARG A 320 33.29 6.01 -5.86
CA ARG A 320 32.55 6.84 -4.91
C ARG A 320 31.04 6.63 -5.01
N VAL A 321 30.32 7.15 -4.01
CA VAL A 321 28.87 7.26 -3.99
C VAL A 321 28.48 8.73 -4.09
N ASP A 322 27.62 9.05 -5.07
CA ASP A 322 26.98 10.35 -5.19
C ASP A 322 25.49 10.19 -4.89
N TYR A 323 24.85 11.18 -4.27
CA TYR A 323 23.41 11.14 -4.01
C TYR A 323 22.75 12.49 -4.22
N ASN A 324 21.44 12.48 -4.45
CA ASN A 324 20.62 13.67 -4.61
C ASN A 324 19.23 13.45 -3.99
N CYS A 325 18.88 14.29 -2.99
CA CYS A 325 17.59 14.28 -2.28
C CYS A 325 16.59 15.29 -2.87
N GLU A 326 17.01 16.15 -3.80
CA GLU A 326 16.16 17.15 -4.43
C GLU A 326 15.60 16.65 -5.76
N VAL A 327 15.08 15.43 -5.77
CA VAL A 327 14.48 14.79 -6.94
C VAL A 327 13.08 14.33 -6.64
N ALA A 328 12.26 14.20 -7.67
CA ALA A 328 10.97 13.56 -7.60
C ALA A 328 10.81 12.62 -8.81
N LYS A 329 10.10 11.53 -8.62
CA LYS A 329 9.78 10.60 -9.69
C LYS A 329 8.43 10.94 -10.28
N LEU A 330 8.42 11.37 -11.54
CA LEU A 330 7.20 11.59 -12.30
C LEU A 330 7.00 10.44 -13.29
N SER A 331 5.85 9.79 -13.21
CA SER A 331 5.54 8.61 -14.02
C SER A 331 4.23 8.80 -14.75
N ILE A 332 4.19 8.35 -16.00
CA ILE A 332 2.95 8.25 -16.80
C ILE A 332 2.53 6.78 -16.89
N VAL A 333 1.25 6.51 -16.74
CA VAL A 333 0.67 5.17 -16.79
C VAL A 333 -0.36 5.10 -17.90
N GLY A 334 -0.34 4.03 -18.68
CA GLY A 334 -1.34 3.78 -19.71
C GLY A 334 -0.94 2.65 -20.66
N ALA A 335 -1.85 1.72 -20.88
CA ALA A 335 -1.64 0.56 -21.75
C ALA A 335 -1.35 0.96 -23.23
N GLY A 336 -1.84 2.13 -23.64
CA GLY A 336 -1.64 2.63 -25.00
C GLY A 336 -0.22 3.09 -25.32
N MET A 337 0.66 3.28 -24.34
CA MET A 337 2.02 3.77 -24.55
C MET A 337 2.90 2.78 -25.32
N MET A 338 2.69 1.48 -25.13
CA MET A 338 3.49 0.43 -25.77
C MET A 338 3.28 0.35 -27.29
N SER A 339 2.10 0.73 -27.76
CA SER A 339 1.69 0.63 -29.18
C SER A 339 1.70 1.95 -29.93
N ASN A 340 1.89 3.08 -29.25
CA ASN A 340 1.81 4.41 -29.88
C ASN A 340 3.16 5.15 -29.77
N PRO A 341 3.88 5.33 -30.89
CA PRO A 341 5.11 6.10 -30.91
C PRO A 341 4.84 7.59 -30.62
N GLY A 342 5.81 8.29 -30.03
CA GLY A 342 5.75 9.72 -29.76
C GLY A 342 5.24 10.12 -28.37
N VAL A 343 4.73 9.20 -27.54
CA VAL A 343 4.26 9.50 -26.17
C VAL A 343 5.42 10.06 -25.33
N ALA A 344 6.59 9.42 -25.37
CA ALA A 344 7.77 9.91 -24.65
C ALA A 344 8.23 11.29 -25.14
N ALA A 345 8.23 11.52 -26.46
CA ALA A 345 8.59 12.83 -27.03
C ALA A 345 7.68 13.94 -26.50
N LYS A 346 6.36 13.69 -26.49
CA LYS A 346 5.38 14.65 -25.98
C LYS A 346 5.52 14.88 -24.46
N MET A 347 5.85 13.84 -23.70
CA MET A 347 6.15 13.98 -22.26
C MET A 347 7.33 14.92 -22.04
N PHE A 348 8.44 14.71 -22.73
CA PHE A 348 9.61 15.57 -22.61
C PHE A 348 9.39 16.97 -23.16
N GLU A 349 8.58 17.14 -24.20
CA GLU A 349 8.14 18.46 -24.71
C GLU A 349 7.38 19.24 -23.62
N CYS A 350 6.53 18.57 -22.84
CA CYS A 350 5.80 19.20 -21.72
C CYS A 350 6.68 19.53 -20.51
N LEU A 351 7.83 18.89 -20.38
CA LEU A 351 8.78 19.12 -19.28
C LEU A 351 9.84 20.18 -19.62
N TYR A 352 9.97 20.53 -20.92
CA TYR A 352 10.88 21.56 -21.42
C TYR A 352 10.27 22.94 -21.22
#